data_6e6985775972f0144e9ac7d19de440a5
#
_entry.id   6e6985775972f0144e9ac7d19de440a5
#
_cell.length_a   1.000
_cell.length_b   1.000
_cell.length_c   1.000
_cell.angle_alpha   90.00
_cell.angle_beta   90.00
_cell.angle_gamma   90.00
#
_symmetry.space_group_name_H-M   'P 1'
#
loop_
_entity.id
_entity.type
_entity.pdbx_description
1 polymer ?
#
loop_
_entity_poly.entity_id
_entity_poly.type
_entity_poly.pdbx_seq_one_letter_code
_entity_poly.pdbx_strand_id
1 'polypeptide(L)'
;IPFGACLALVLTYQSIGISMKAAMAIAFFIIALWWLGGSLPLLRSYRQTHYVEAQRTPVRDSFRRLGGVFSELRQRPDILFFLLAFFFYIDGVYTVIDMATAYGTALGLDTTGLLLALLVTQIVAFPCSIFFGRLSRRMDAKVIISICIGAYFGIAVFAFWLNSLGDFWILAVWV
;
A
#
# COMPACT_ATOMS: atom_id res chain seq x y z
N ILE A 1 -7.30 11.36 5.68
CA ILE A 1 -7.24 12.58 6.55
C ILE A 1 -5.79 12.82 7.03
N PRO A 2 -5.09 11.89 7.73
CA PRO A 2 -3.75 12.17 8.25
C PRO A 2 -2.72 12.47 7.16
N PHE A 3 -2.79 11.79 6.02
CA PHE A 3 -1.91 12.05 4.88
C PHE A 3 -2.04 13.50 4.38
N GLY A 4 -3.26 13.98 4.19
CA GLY A 4 -3.50 15.37 3.75
C GLY A 4 -3.00 16.40 4.77
N ALA A 5 -3.17 16.15 6.07
CA ALA A 5 -2.66 17.02 7.13
C ALA A 5 -1.13 17.07 7.16
N CYS A 6 -0.47 15.91 7.04
CA CYS A 6 0.98 15.82 6.97
C CYS A 6 1.54 16.51 5.70
N LEU A 7 0.85 16.32 4.56
CA LEU A 7 1.23 16.95 3.32
C LEU A 7 1.10 18.48 3.39
N ALA A 8 -0.03 18.99 3.90
CA ALA A 8 -0.23 20.42 4.11
C ALA A 8 0.86 21.01 5.02
N LEU A 9 1.20 20.32 6.11
CA LEU A 9 2.28 20.74 7.00
C LEU A 9 3.62 20.80 6.29
N VAL A 10 3.95 19.79 5.48
CA VAL A 10 5.21 19.73 4.73
C VAL A 10 5.26 20.79 3.63
N LEU A 11 4.13 21.14 3.02
CA LEU A 11 4.10 22.20 1.98
C LEU A 11 4.13 23.61 2.57
N THR A 12 3.64 23.79 3.81
CA THR A 12 3.52 25.12 4.44
C THR A 12 4.54 25.38 5.55
N TYR A 13 5.51 24.48 5.77
CA TYR A 13 6.47 24.60 6.90
C TYR A 13 7.24 25.93 6.87
N GLN A 14 7.59 26.45 5.71
CA GLN A 14 8.30 27.72 5.55
C GLN A 14 7.41 28.91 5.98
N SER A 15 6.13 28.89 5.62
CA SER A 15 5.17 29.94 5.99
C SER A 15 4.88 29.97 7.49
N ILE A 16 5.02 28.84 8.16
CA ILE A 16 4.81 28.70 9.62
C ILE A 16 6.11 29.04 10.37
N GLY A 17 7.25 29.16 9.69
CA GLY A 17 8.54 29.49 10.31
C GLY A 17 9.20 28.34 11.06
N ILE A 18 8.83 27.09 10.75
CA ILE A 18 9.43 25.89 11.34
C ILE A 18 10.46 25.27 10.41
N SER A 19 11.45 24.57 10.97
CA SER A 19 12.43 23.84 10.16
C SER A 19 11.80 22.59 9.53
N MET A 20 12.34 22.15 8.39
CA MET A 20 11.91 20.91 7.71
C MET A 20 11.97 19.69 8.64
N LYS A 21 13.01 19.63 9.50
CA LYS A 21 13.15 18.54 10.50
C LYS A 21 11.99 18.55 11.52
N ALA A 22 11.58 19.73 11.99
CA ALA A 22 10.47 19.88 12.92
C ALA A 22 9.14 19.51 12.24
N ALA A 23 8.92 19.93 10.98
CA ALA A 23 7.73 19.57 10.20
C ALA A 23 7.60 18.05 10.04
N MET A 24 8.70 17.36 9.71
CA MET A 24 8.72 15.90 9.61
C MET A 24 8.44 15.22 10.97
N ALA A 25 9.04 15.69 12.05
CA ALA A 25 8.79 15.15 13.40
C ALA A 25 7.32 15.29 13.80
N ILE A 26 6.70 16.44 13.53
CA ILE A 26 5.28 16.67 13.78
C ILE A 26 4.42 15.75 12.91
N ALA A 27 4.76 15.56 11.64
CA ALA A 27 4.05 14.65 10.74
C ALA A 27 4.07 13.20 11.28
N PHE A 28 5.24 12.71 11.71
CA PHE A 28 5.33 11.38 12.34
C PHE A 28 4.50 11.28 13.61
N PHE A 29 4.47 12.33 14.43
CA PHE A 29 3.67 12.36 15.64
C PHE A 29 2.16 12.33 15.33
N ILE A 30 1.70 13.06 14.33
CA ILE A 30 0.31 13.02 13.84
C ILE A 30 -0.07 11.60 13.40
N ILE A 31 0.79 10.94 12.63
CA ILE A 31 0.57 9.56 12.18
C ILE A 31 0.50 8.60 13.38
N ALA A 32 1.42 8.73 14.34
CA ALA A 32 1.44 7.90 15.55
C ALA A 32 0.15 8.06 16.37
N LEU A 33 -0.30 9.30 16.58
CA LEU A 33 -1.56 9.58 17.28
C LEU A 33 -2.78 9.03 16.54
N TRP A 34 -2.79 9.13 15.21
CA TRP A 34 -3.84 8.57 14.38
C TRP A 34 -3.94 7.05 14.53
N TRP A 35 -2.79 6.36 14.45
CA TRP A 35 -2.74 4.90 14.65
C TRP A 35 -3.15 4.51 16.05
N LEU A 36 -2.68 5.22 17.07
CA LEU A 36 -3.07 4.98 18.45
C LEU A 36 -4.58 5.16 18.64
N GLY A 37 -5.13 6.27 18.14
CA GLY A 37 -6.56 6.56 18.22
C GLY A 37 -7.43 5.52 17.51
N GLY A 38 -7.00 5.02 16.35
CA GLY A 38 -7.69 3.95 15.61
C GLY A 38 -7.56 2.57 16.29
N SER A 39 -6.47 2.32 16.99
CA SER A 39 -6.22 1.04 17.68
C SER A 39 -6.94 0.94 19.02
N LEU A 40 -7.18 2.05 19.72
CA LEU A 40 -7.83 2.06 21.04
C LEU A 40 -9.23 1.40 21.05
N PRO A 41 -10.15 1.70 20.12
CA PRO A 41 -11.45 1.05 20.09
C PRO A 41 -11.33 -0.46 19.86
N LEU A 42 -10.39 -0.87 18.99
CA LEU A 42 -10.12 -2.28 18.71
C LEU A 42 -9.64 -3.00 19.97
N LEU A 43 -8.66 -2.45 20.68
CA LEU A 43 -8.13 -3.02 21.92
C LEU A 43 -9.19 -3.11 23.03
N ARG A 44 -10.12 -2.16 23.08
CA ARG A 44 -11.19 -2.14 24.11
C ARG A 44 -12.34 -3.08 23.78
N SER A 45 -12.66 -3.24 22.50
CA SER A 45 -13.82 -4.03 22.04
C SER A 45 -13.45 -5.47 21.66
N TYR A 46 -12.16 -5.76 21.50
CA TYR A 46 -11.72 -7.09 21.09
C TYR A 46 -11.95 -8.10 22.21
N ARG A 47 -12.82 -9.06 21.94
CA ARG A 47 -12.99 -10.27 22.74
C ARG A 47 -12.58 -11.47 21.91
N GLN A 48 -11.58 -12.19 22.36
CA GLN A 48 -11.19 -13.42 21.72
C GLN A 48 -12.27 -14.49 21.99
N THR A 49 -12.98 -14.87 20.93
CA THR A 49 -14.08 -15.85 20.99
C THR A 49 -13.60 -17.29 20.87
N HIS A 50 -12.44 -17.51 20.28
CA HIS A 50 -11.85 -18.82 20.09
C HIS A 50 -10.51 -18.88 20.81
N TYR A 51 -10.44 -19.65 21.86
CA TYR A 51 -9.21 -19.92 22.59
C TYR A 51 -8.62 -21.24 22.10
N VAL A 52 -7.38 -21.22 21.67
CA VAL A 52 -6.55 -22.40 21.66
C VAL A 52 -5.98 -22.50 23.07
N GLU A 53 -6.25 -23.62 23.77
CA GLU A 53 -5.66 -23.85 25.08
C GLU A 53 -4.16 -23.61 25.00
N ALA A 54 -3.64 -22.82 25.95
CA ALA A 54 -2.24 -22.47 26.01
C ALA A 54 -1.40 -23.73 26.32
N GLN A 55 -1.20 -24.57 25.31
CA GLN A 55 -0.14 -25.55 25.37
C GLN A 55 1.17 -24.75 25.41
N ARG A 56 1.97 -24.95 26.45
CA ARG A 56 3.35 -24.50 26.53
C ARG A 56 4.16 -25.20 25.44
N THR A 57 3.91 -24.86 24.20
CA THR A 57 4.66 -25.38 23.07
C THR A 57 5.97 -24.62 22.99
N PRO A 58 7.11 -25.28 23.16
CA PRO A 58 8.39 -24.61 22.97
C PRO A 58 8.46 -24.02 21.54
N VAL A 59 9.19 -22.92 21.38
CA VAL A 59 9.39 -22.24 20.09
C VAL A 59 9.75 -23.22 18.97
N ARG A 60 10.47 -24.29 19.32
CA ARG A 60 10.83 -25.41 18.44
C ARG A 60 9.60 -26.10 17.80
N ASP A 61 8.50 -26.26 18.54
CA ASP A 61 7.29 -26.89 17.99
C ASP A 61 6.56 -25.95 17.02
N SER A 62 6.67 -24.65 17.22
CA SER A 62 6.16 -23.65 16.26
C SER A 62 6.94 -23.73 14.94
N PHE A 63 8.26 -23.82 14.97
CA PHE A 63 9.09 -24.04 13.77
C PHE A 63 8.80 -25.39 13.10
N ARG A 64 8.57 -26.44 13.89
CA ARG A 64 8.20 -27.75 13.36
C ARG A 64 6.84 -27.73 12.67
N ARG A 65 5.85 -27.01 13.22
CA ARG A 65 4.55 -26.79 12.59
C ARG A 65 4.68 -25.99 11.29
N LEU A 66 5.50 -24.94 11.27
CA LEU A 66 5.80 -24.20 10.04
C LEU A 66 6.42 -25.09 8.96
N GLY A 67 7.37 -25.97 9.35
CA GLY A 67 7.93 -26.96 8.45
C GLY A 67 6.90 -27.94 7.91
N GLY A 68 5.94 -28.36 8.75
CA GLY A 68 4.81 -29.19 8.35
C GLY A 68 3.91 -28.50 7.32
N VAL A 69 3.55 -27.25 7.58
CA VAL A 69 2.75 -26.42 6.65
C VAL A 69 3.48 -26.27 5.31
N PHE A 70 4.79 -26.05 5.33
CA PHE A 70 5.58 -25.92 4.10
C PHE A 70 5.64 -27.23 3.31
N SER A 71 5.74 -28.36 4.02
CA SER A 71 5.69 -29.70 3.42
C SER A 71 4.32 -29.99 2.79
N GLU A 72 3.23 -29.63 3.48
CA GLU A 72 1.87 -29.78 2.97
C GLU A 72 1.62 -28.87 1.77
N LEU A 73 2.11 -27.64 1.81
CA LEU A 73 2.02 -26.69 0.70
C LEU A 73 2.72 -27.20 -0.56
N ARG A 74 3.88 -27.86 -0.39
CA ARG A 74 4.61 -28.49 -1.50
C ARG A 74 3.84 -29.63 -2.16
N GLN A 75 2.93 -30.29 -1.43
CA GLN A 75 2.08 -31.34 -1.96
C GLN A 75 0.85 -30.81 -2.72
N ARG A 76 0.59 -29.49 -2.61
CA ARG A 76 -0.51 -28.79 -3.30
C ARG A 76 0.05 -27.72 -4.24
N PRO A 77 0.48 -28.12 -5.45
CA PRO A 77 1.13 -27.20 -6.39
C PRO A 77 0.25 -26.00 -6.76
N ASP A 78 -1.07 -26.18 -6.83
CA ASP A 78 -2.01 -25.10 -7.15
C ASP A 78 -1.94 -23.94 -6.13
N ILE A 79 -1.87 -24.27 -4.84
CA ILE A 79 -1.76 -23.29 -3.75
C ILE A 79 -0.38 -22.64 -3.79
N LEU A 80 0.67 -23.42 -4.03
CA LEU A 80 2.04 -22.91 -4.12
C LEU A 80 2.19 -21.92 -5.26
N PHE A 81 1.71 -22.26 -6.46
CA PHE A 81 1.73 -21.35 -7.61
C PHE A 81 0.91 -20.09 -7.37
N PHE A 82 -0.26 -20.20 -6.73
CA PHE A 82 -1.06 -19.04 -6.35
C PHE A 82 -0.31 -18.12 -5.39
N LEU A 83 0.33 -18.66 -4.34
CA LEU A 83 1.09 -17.85 -3.39
C LEU A 83 2.30 -17.19 -4.03
N LEU A 84 3.00 -17.90 -4.93
CA LEU A 84 4.14 -17.34 -5.68
C LEU A 84 3.69 -16.21 -6.61
N ALA A 85 2.62 -16.43 -7.36
CA ALA A 85 2.05 -15.39 -8.23
C ALA A 85 1.58 -14.19 -7.43
N PHE A 86 0.92 -14.41 -6.29
CA PHE A 86 0.49 -13.35 -5.38
C PHE A 86 1.68 -12.56 -4.80
N PHE A 87 2.75 -13.26 -4.40
CA PHE A 87 3.97 -12.62 -3.91
C PHE A 87 4.56 -11.67 -4.95
N PHE A 88 4.79 -12.14 -6.17
CA PHE A 88 5.34 -11.28 -7.24
C PHE A 88 4.41 -10.14 -7.64
N TYR A 89 3.09 -10.38 -7.63
CA TYR A 89 2.11 -9.35 -7.93
C TYR A 89 2.15 -8.23 -6.89
N ILE A 90 2.10 -8.58 -5.61
CA ILE A 90 2.13 -7.61 -4.51
C ILE A 90 3.45 -6.85 -4.48
N ASP A 91 4.58 -7.53 -4.66
CA ASP A 91 5.90 -6.92 -4.70
C ASP A 91 5.98 -5.90 -5.85
N GLY A 92 5.49 -6.24 -7.04
CA GLY A 92 5.42 -5.31 -8.18
C GLY A 92 4.55 -4.09 -7.90
N VAL A 93 3.37 -4.27 -7.30
CA VAL A 93 2.46 -3.17 -6.95
C VAL A 93 3.10 -2.21 -5.94
N TYR A 94 3.67 -2.75 -4.85
CA TYR A 94 4.35 -1.92 -3.84
C TYR A 94 5.57 -1.20 -4.41
N THR A 95 6.35 -1.86 -5.28
CA THR A 95 7.49 -1.23 -5.93
C THR A 95 7.07 -0.01 -6.75
N VAL A 96 5.98 -0.09 -7.51
CA VAL A 96 5.47 1.06 -8.27
C VAL A 96 5.06 2.19 -7.33
N ILE A 97 4.33 1.89 -6.27
CA ILE A 97 3.83 2.90 -5.31
C ILE A 97 4.99 3.58 -4.58
N ASP A 98 5.93 2.80 -4.03
CA ASP A 98 7.00 3.30 -3.18
C ASP A 98 8.08 4.03 -3.98
N MET A 99 8.36 3.58 -5.22
CA MET A 99 9.39 4.15 -6.07
C MET A 99 8.91 5.27 -7.00
N ALA A 100 7.61 5.49 -7.12
CA ALA A 100 7.06 6.49 -8.03
C ALA A 100 7.65 7.90 -7.80
N THR A 101 7.69 8.35 -6.55
CA THR A 101 8.26 9.66 -6.21
C THR A 101 9.78 9.71 -6.38
N ALA A 102 10.49 8.64 -6.02
CA ALA A 102 11.94 8.54 -6.23
C ALA A 102 12.28 8.58 -7.72
N TYR A 103 11.51 7.88 -8.54
CA TYR A 103 11.65 7.90 -9.99
C TYR A 103 11.37 9.29 -10.58
N GLY A 104 10.28 9.95 -10.17
CA GLY A 104 9.95 11.30 -10.60
C GLY A 104 11.04 12.31 -10.22
N THR A 105 11.61 12.23 -9.02
CA THR A 105 12.72 13.10 -8.60
C THR A 105 14.00 12.81 -9.38
N ALA A 106 14.28 11.57 -9.72
CA ALA A 106 15.43 11.20 -10.56
C ALA A 106 15.32 11.74 -11.99
N LEU A 107 14.09 11.93 -12.50
CA LEU A 107 13.82 12.60 -13.78
C LEU A 107 13.87 14.13 -13.69
N GLY A 108 14.16 14.69 -12.50
CA GLY A 108 14.22 16.15 -12.30
C GLY A 108 12.86 16.84 -12.18
N LEU A 109 11.79 16.09 -11.92
CA LEU A 109 10.45 16.66 -11.74
C LEU A 109 10.35 17.38 -10.39
N ASP A 110 9.52 18.43 -10.35
CA ASP A 110 9.29 19.20 -9.14
C ASP A 110 8.68 18.34 -8.01
N THR A 111 9.34 18.36 -6.85
CA THR A 111 8.94 17.58 -5.68
C THR A 111 7.54 17.92 -5.19
N THR A 112 7.16 19.21 -5.24
CA THR A 112 5.82 19.66 -4.83
C THR A 112 4.75 19.07 -5.73
N GLY A 113 4.99 19.08 -7.04
CA GLY A 113 4.10 18.47 -8.03
C GLY A 113 3.95 16.95 -7.84
N LEU A 114 5.05 16.26 -7.51
CA LEU A 114 5.02 14.82 -7.20
C LEU A 114 4.19 14.50 -5.96
N LEU A 115 4.35 15.29 -4.89
CA LEU A 115 3.57 15.12 -3.66
C LEU A 115 2.07 15.40 -3.86
N LEU A 116 1.74 16.40 -4.66
CA LEU A 116 0.35 16.69 -5.03
C LEU A 116 -0.25 15.57 -5.89
N ALA A 117 0.52 14.98 -6.81
CA ALA A 117 0.08 13.83 -7.58
C ALA A 117 -0.26 12.63 -6.67
N LEU A 118 0.55 12.36 -5.65
CA LEU A 118 0.22 11.34 -4.63
C LEU A 118 -1.08 11.65 -3.89
N LEU A 119 -1.37 12.92 -3.59
CA LEU A 119 -2.64 13.31 -2.97
C LEU A 119 -3.82 13.00 -3.89
N VAL A 120 -3.69 13.29 -5.19
CA VAL A 120 -4.71 12.98 -6.20
C VAL A 120 -4.93 11.48 -6.30
N THR A 121 -3.88 10.68 -6.30
CA THR A 121 -4.00 9.20 -6.26
C THR A 121 -4.87 8.75 -5.08
N GLN A 122 -4.67 9.29 -3.88
CA GLN A 122 -5.47 8.95 -2.71
C GLN A 122 -6.95 9.35 -2.85
N ILE A 123 -7.22 10.50 -3.48
CA ILE A 123 -8.59 10.97 -3.72
C ILE A 123 -9.29 10.08 -4.75
N VAL A 124 -8.60 9.70 -5.82
CA VAL A 124 -9.13 8.81 -6.88
C VAL A 124 -9.31 7.38 -6.37
N ALA A 125 -8.43 6.89 -5.51
CA ALA A 125 -8.51 5.55 -4.95
C ALA A 125 -9.82 5.30 -4.19
N PHE A 126 -10.39 6.32 -3.54
CA PHE A 126 -11.64 6.18 -2.78
C PHE A 126 -12.85 5.79 -3.65
N PRO A 127 -13.22 6.54 -4.70
CA PRO A 127 -14.32 6.14 -5.58
C PRO A 127 -14.00 4.85 -6.36
N CYS A 128 -12.74 4.65 -6.76
CA CYS A 128 -12.31 3.43 -7.44
C CYS A 128 -12.48 2.19 -6.56
N SER A 129 -12.17 2.27 -5.27
CA SER A 129 -12.37 1.14 -4.34
C SER A 129 -13.84 0.73 -4.24
N ILE A 130 -14.76 1.70 -4.22
CA ILE A 130 -16.20 1.44 -4.21
C ILE A 130 -16.65 0.82 -5.53
N PHE A 131 -16.14 1.32 -6.65
CA PHE A 131 -16.44 0.80 -7.99
C PHE A 131 -15.99 -0.66 -8.12
N PHE A 132 -14.72 -0.95 -7.82
CA PHE A 132 -14.18 -2.31 -7.86
C PHE A 132 -14.84 -3.24 -6.84
N GLY A 133 -15.20 -2.74 -5.65
CA GLY A 133 -15.97 -3.51 -4.67
C GLY A 133 -17.37 -3.91 -5.16
N ARG A 134 -18.01 -3.08 -6.00
CA ARG A 134 -19.28 -3.46 -6.67
C ARG A 134 -19.03 -4.40 -7.85
N LEU A 135 -17.98 -4.18 -8.60
CA LEU A 135 -17.63 -4.98 -9.77
C LEU A 135 -17.28 -6.42 -9.35
N SER A 136 -16.59 -6.61 -8.24
CA SER A 136 -16.21 -7.93 -7.70
C SER A 136 -17.40 -8.80 -7.29
N ARG A 137 -18.59 -8.21 -7.11
CA ARG A 137 -19.83 -8.96 -6.88
C ARG A 137 -20.48 -9.48 -8.17
N ARG A 138 -20.06 -8.96 -9.34
CA ARG A 138 -20.66 -9.27 -10.64
C ARG A 138 -19.72 -10.03 -11.56
N MET A 139 -18.44 -9.97 -11.34
CA MET A 139 -17.41 -10.58 -12.17
C MET A 139 -16.55 -11.55 -11.36
N ASP A 140 -16.05 -12.56 -12.04
CA ASP A 140 -15.08 -13.50 -11.44
C ASP A 140 -13.81 -12.76 -10.98
N ALA A 141 -13.36 -13.07 -9.77
CA ALA A 141 -12.13 -12.48 -9.21
C ALA A 141 -10.91 -12.66 -10.14
N LYS A 142 -10.81 -13.78 -10.83
CA LYS A 142 -9.74 -14.06 -11.80
C LYS A 142 -9.70 -13.04 -12.94
N VAL A 143 -10.87 -12.64 -13.47
CA VAL A 143 -10.99 -11.68 -14.56
C VAL A 143 -10.55 -10.29 -14.06
N ILE A 144 -11.00 -9.88 -12.88
CA ILE A 144 -10.64 -8.58 -12.30
C ILE A 144 -9.13 -8.51 -12.06
N ILE A 145 -8.53 -9.54 -11.47
CA ILE A 145 -7.09 -9.60 -11.24
C ILE A 145 -6.32 -9.53 -12.56
N SER A 146 -6.77 -10.23 -13.59
CA SER A 146 -6.13 -10.20 -14.92
C SER A 146 -6.18 -8.81 -15.56
N ILE A 147 -7.30 -8.09 -15.40
CA ILE A 147 -7.44 -6.71 -15.86
C ILE A 147 -6.47 -5.79 -15.09
N CYS A 148 -6.38 -5.94 -13.76
CA CYS A 148 -5.46 -5.16 -12.94
C CYS A 148 -3.99 -5.42 -13.32
N ILE A 149 -3.59 -6.67 -13.56
CA ILE A 149 -2.24 -7.01 -14.02
C ILE A 149 -1.96 -6.35 -15.37
N GLY A 150 -2.91 -6.39 -16.31
CA GLY A 150 -2.79 -5.73 -17.60
C GLY A 150 -2.65 -4.21 -17.47
N ALA A 151 -3.41 -3.59 -16.57
CA ALA A 151 -3.31 -2.16 -16.28
C ALA A 151 -1.93 -1.80 -15.69
N TYR A 152 -1.42 -2.56 -14.72
CA TYR A 152 -0.08 -2.34 -14.15
C TYR A 152 1.03 -2.54 -15.18
N PHE A 153 0.90 -3.51 -16.08
CA PHE A 153 1.82 -3.68 -17.20
C PHE A 153 1.80 -2.45 -18.12
N GLY A 154 0.62 -1.92 -18.42
CA GLY A 154 0.46 -0.69 -19.19
C GLY A 154 1.13 0.52 -18.50
N ILE A 155 0.98 0.66 -17.17
CA ILE A 155 1.64 1.69 -16.37
C ILE A 155 3.16 1.56 -16.47
N ALA A 156 3.70 0.35 -16.31
CA ALA A 156 5.13 0.10 -16.40
C ALA A 156 5.69 0.47 -17.79
N VAL A 157 5.00 0.11 -18.86
CA VAL A 157 5.37 0.48 -20.23
C VAL A 157 5.30 1.99 -20.43
N PHE A 158 4.24 2.65 -19.95
CA PHE A 158 4.09 4.11 -20.06
C PHE A 158 5.18 4.86 -19.30
N ALA A 159 5.64 4.33 -18.17
CA ALA A 159 6.72 4.93 -17.38
C ALA A 159 8.04 5.10 -18.16
N PHE A 160 8.31 4.29 -19.19
CA PHE A 160 9.49 4.47 -20.06
C PHE A 160 9.43 5.75 -20.91
N TRP A 161 8.24 6.27 -21.21
CA TRP A 161 8.05 7.50 -21.99
C TRP A 161 7.77 8.73 -21.11
N LEU A 162 7.87 8.59 -19.80
CA LEU A 162 7.58 9.64 -18.85
C LEU A 162 8.69 10.69 -18.89
N ASN A 163 8.38 11.89 -19.44
CA ASN A 163 9.32 12.99 -19.61
C ASN A 163 8.84 14.30 -18.98
N SER A 164 7.58 14.36 -18.55
CA SER A 164 6.99 15.59 -18.02
C SER A 164 6.20 15.35 -16.74
N LEU A 165 6.01 16.42 -15.96
CA LEU A 165 5.14 16.38 -14.78
C LEU A 165 3.69 16.04 -15.16
N GLY A 166 3.23 16.48 -16.34
CA GLY A 166 1.89 16.15 -16.85
C GLY A 166 1.71 14.64 -17.07
N ASP A 167 2.71 13.98 -17.63
CA ASP A 167 2.68 12.52 -17.84
C ASP A 167 2.65 11.78 -16.48
N PHE A 168 3.37 12.31 -15.48
CA PHE A 168 3.35 11.77 -14.13
C PHE A 168 1.96 11.89 -13.47
N TRP A 169 1.23 12.98 -13.70
CA TRP A 169 -0.13 13.15 -13.20
C TRP A 169 -1.11 12.18 -13.86
N ILE A 170 -0.97 11.94 -15.16
CA ILE A 170 -1.77 10.94 -15.87
C ILE A 170 -1.53 9.56 -15.26
N LEU A 171 -0.27 9.22 -15.01
CA LEU A 171 0.11 7.96 -14.39
C LEU A 171 -0.45 7.85 -12.97
N ALA A 172 -0.39 8.93 -12.17
CA ALA A 172 -0.92 8.96 -10.81
C ALA A 172 -2.44 8.75 -10.72
N VAL A 173 -3.18 9.15 -11.76
CA VAL A 173 -4.63 8.88 -11.85
C VAL A 173 -4.91 7.46 -12.31
N TRP A 174 -4.00 6.86 -13.07
CA TRP A 174 -4.17 5.51 -13.63
C TRP A 174 -3.80 4.41 -12.63
N VAL A 175 -2.87 4.68 -11.71
CA VAL A 175 -2.49 3.80 -10.60
C VAL A 175 -3.56 3.72 -9.53
#